data_ec8c2d5f5a9e4db0b812b55692a63bb5
#
_entry.id   ec8c2d5f5a9e4db0b812b55692a63bb5
#
_cell.length_a   1.000
_cell.length_b   1.000
_cell.length_c   1.000
_cell.angle_alpha   90.00
_cell.angle_beta   90.00
_cell.angle_gamma   90.00
#
_symmetry.space_group_name_H-M   'P 1'
#
loop_
_entity.id
_entity.type
_entity.pdbx_description
1 polymer ?
#
loop_
_entity_poly.entity_id
_entity_poly.type
_entity_poly.pdbx_seq_one_letter_code
_entity_poly.pdbx_strand_id
1 'polypeptide(L)'
;MLLAVMVCLTCAARLVGQPFHAGETAQLRAFLRQNAADEGRKNFQQLGIADTNAIDWATVTGLTWGPGGRLTAIIWNDKYLAGDLDLSGFDSLRVLRCQVNNLTSLLLTRDSALVHVDCYDNLLTRMDITTNVNLQHFCCRYNRIATLDVTHNPRLTFLCLSGNPFTRFDLSNNPLLTEFYAAKCSLEEIDFSRNPLLKLVSVRSNKLKRLDVSNLANLQQLFCYDNQLTELNVKGCKSLLRLAAYDNRLTRLDLSDCRALQNLPLYNNAIAELDVTACPYIDFISTMNNGMQTLKLPLLPLKALEIMCESNRFTFSALPKPMYLRSYTPQARRTITAPADRVDLSSEYTVQSATSVYTWRDGTTEVTPTQSHEGRFSFPAALSGRTLTCEVTNAAYPKLTLTYDVTLTAPTANVLLVANDARPTVHSERGLLIVTSERPLTARVYTLTGVQVGTLRVQRGEASLALPPGLYIVSLSDGTARKVVVE
;
A
#
# COMPACT_ATOMS: atom_id res chain seq x y z
N MET A 1 -14.33 -11.78 -8.28
CA MET A 1 -15.26 -12.92 -8.44
C MET A 1 -16.65 -12.33 -8.38
N LEU A 2 -17.30 -12.14 -9.51
CA LEU A 2 -18.64 -11.58 -9.61
C LEU A 2 -19.60 -12.52 -8.86
N LEU A 3 -20.04 -12.08 -7.67
CA LEU A 3 -21.26 -12.65 -7.11
C LEU A 3 -22.40 -12.10 -7.98
N ALA A 4 -22.78 -12.88 -9.00
CA ALA A 4 -24.05 -12.71 -9.66
C ALA A 4 -25.11 -12.90 -8.57
N VAL A 5 -25.69 -11.80 -8.09
CA VAL A 5 -26.99 -11.85 -7.44
C VAL A 5 -27.93 -12.34 -8.53
N MET A 6 -28.06 -13.64 -8.60
CA MET A 6 -29.12 -14.29 -9.33
C MET A 6 -30.40 -13.89 -8.57
N VAL A 7 -30.93 -12.70 -8.91
CA VAL A 7 -32.32 -12.41 -8.61
C VAL A 7 -33.07 -13.50 -9.37
N CYS A 8 -33.49 -14.50 -8.60
CA CYS A 8 -34.39 -15.52 -9.09
C CYS A 8 -35.62 -14.77 -9.60
N LEU A 9 -35.64 -14.48 -10.90
CA LEU A 9 -36.80 -14.09 -11.64
C LEU A 9 -37.72 -15.31 -11.62
N THR A 10 -38.40 -15.52 -10.49
CA THR A 10 -39.67 -16.24 -10.58
C THR A 10 -40.51 -15.38 -11.53
N CYS A 11 -40.62 -15.79 -12.78
CA CYS A 11 -41.63 -15.31 -13.68
C CYS A 11 -42.97 -15.48 -12.93
N ALA A 12 -43.41 -14.41 -12.25
CA ALA A 12 -44.79 -14.30 -11.89
C ALA A 12 -45.55 -14.21 -13.23
N ALA A 13 -46.07 -15.34 -13.65
CA ALA A 13 -46.92 -15.40 -14.85
C ALA A 13 -47.95 -14.27 -14.67
N ARG A 14 -47.95 -13.30 -15.59
CA ARG A 14 -49.00 -12.29 -15.70
C ARG A 14 -50.33 -13.05 -15.79
N LEU A 15 -51.22 -12.78 -14.87
CA LEU A 15 -52.62 -13.20 -15.03
C LEU A 15 -53.13 -12.52 -16.29
N VAL A 16 -53.40 -13.29 -17.34
CA VAL A 16 -53.88 -12.80 -18.62
C VAL A 16 -55.16 -11.99 -18.39
N GLY A 17 -55.13 -10.68 -18.77
CA GLY A 17 -56.28 -9.80 -18.68
C GLY A 17 -56.17 -8.65 -17.64
N GLN A 18 -55.14 -8.56 -16.78
CA GLN A 18 -54.99 -7.38 -15.91
C GLN A 18 -54.44 -6.17 -16.68
N PRO A 19 -55.09 -4.97 -16.57
CA PRO A 19 -54.58 -3.76 -17.22
C PRO A 19 -53.25 -3.32 -16.60
N PHE A 20 -52.37 -2.69 -17.39
CA PHE A 20 -51.19 -2.02 -16.89
C PHE A 20 -51.55 -0.80 -16.06
N HIS A 21 -50.76 -0.49 -15.04
CA HIS A 21 -51.02 0.65 -14.17
C HIS A 21 -50.97 1.97 -14.96
N ALA A 22 -52.10 2.70 -15.01
CA ALA A 22 -52.27 3.85 -15.91
C ALA A 22 -51.26 5.00 -15.61
N GLY A 23 -50.98 5.28 -14.35
CA GLY A 23 -49.98 6.31 -13.95
C GLY A 23 -48.57 5.97 -14.42
N GLU A 24 -48.11 4.73 -14.20
CA GLU A 24 -46.76 4.29 -14.61
C GLU A 24 -46.60 4.33 -16.14
N THR A 25 -47.60 3.82 -16.86
CA THR A 25 -47.57 3.84 -18.35
C THR A 25 -47.62 5.26 -18.92
N ALA A 26 -48.32 6.20 -18.24
CA ALA A 26 -48.34 7.62 -18.64
C ALA A 26 -46.96 8.27 -18.47
N GLN A 27 -46.31 8.06 -17.32
CA GLN A 27 -44.95 8.59 -17.05
C GLN A 27 -43.92 8.01 -18.04
N LEU A 28 -43.93 6.68 -18.25
CA LEU A 28 -43.06 6.06 -19.25
C LEU A 28 -43.31 6.62 -20.66
N ARG A 29 -44.56 6.81 -21.04
CA ARG A 29 -44.91 7.39 -22.34
C ARG A 29 -44.38 8.81 -22.50
N ALA A 30 -44.44 9.63 -21.45
CA ALA A 30 -43.88 10.98 -21.45
C ALA A 30 -42.36 10.95 -21.67
N PHE A 31 -41.62 10.06 -20.99
CA PHE A 31 -40.20 9.84 -21.20
C PHE A 31 -39.89 9.35 -22.63
N LEU A 32 -40.63 8.41 -23.13
CA LEU A 32 -40.44 7.81 -24.45
C LEU A 32 -40.59 8.84 -25.59
N ARG A 33 -41.36 9.88 -25.40
CA ARG A 33 -41.55 10.98 -26.38
C ARG A 33 -40.42 12.00 -26.37
N GLN A 34 -39.53 12.00 -25.42
CA GLN A 34 -38.36 12.90 -25.39
C GLN A 34 -37.36 12.53 -26.50
N ASN A 35 -36.49 13.49 -26.84
CA ASN A 35 -35.39 13.26 -27.78
C ASN A 35 -34.40 12.27 -27.15
N ALA A 36 -33.89 11.34 -27.96
CA ALA A 36 -32.78 10.47 -27.60
C ALA A 36 -31.43 11.20 -27.77
N ALA A 37 -30.36 10.58 -27.34
CA ALA A 37 -28.99 11.09 -27.54
C ALA A 37 -28.54 11.01 -29.01
N ASP A 38 -29.14 10.08 -29.77
CA ASP A 38 -28.90 9.93 -31.21
C ASP A 38 -29.74 10.96 -31.97
N GLU A 39 -29.08 11.78 -32.81
CA GLU A 39 -29.72 12.92 -33.50
C GLU A 39 -30.92 12.47 -34.35
N GLY A 40 -32.01 13.23 -34.22
CA GLY A 40 -33.24 13.02 -34.98
C GLY A 40 -34.12 11.86 -34.48
N ARG A 41 -33.73 11.15 -33.41
CA ARG A 41 -34.54 10.09 -32.84
C ARG A 41 -35.18 10.48 -31.51
N LYS A 42 -36.23 9.74 -31.15
CA LYS A 42 -36.89 9.78 -29.86
C LYS A 42 -36.53 8.53 -29.03
N ASN A 43 -36.67 8.59 -27.72
CA ASN A 43 -36.38 7.46 -26.82
C ASN A 43 -37.18 6.20 -27.20
N PHE A 44 -38.44 6.34 -27.65
CA PHE A 44 -39.25 5.20 -28.05
C PHE A 44 -38.65 4.44 -29.26
N GLN A 45 -38.03 5.17 -30.21
CA GLN A 45 -37.40 4.56 -31.39
C GLN A 45 -36.12 3.77 -30.99
N GLN A 46 -35.41 4.22 -29.97
CA GLN A 46 -34.24 3.50 -29.43
C GLN A 46 -34.63 2.13 -28.79
N LEU A 47 -35.87 2.02 -28.30
CA LEU A 47 -36.41 0.79 -27.74
C LEU A 47 -37.19 -0.03 -28.78
N GLY A 48 -37.15 0.34 -30.07
CA GLY A 48 -37.83 -0.38 -31.14
C GLY A 48 -39.36 -0.23 -31.11
N ILE A 49 -39.89 0.79 -30.44
CA ILE A 49 -41.32 1.07 -30.39
C ILE A 49 -41.71 1.87 -31.64
N ALA A 50 -42.75 1.48 -32.34
CA ALA A 50 -43.17 2.13 -33.58
C ALA A 50 -44.03 3.39 -33.33
N ASP A 51 -44.98 3.31 -32.39
CA ASP A 51 -45.93 4.38 -32.07
C ASP A 51 -46.17 4.51 -30.56
N THR A 52 -45.99 5.67 -30.00
CA THR A 52 -46.25 5.93 -28.58
C THR A 52 -47.72 6.01 -28.20
N ASN A 53 -48.65 6.09 -29.15
CA ASN A 53 -50.07 6.12 -28.88
C ASN A 53 -50.67 4.71 -28.72
N ALA A 54 -50.03 3.72 -29.37
CA ALA A 54 -50.51 2.32 -29.42
C ALA A 54 -49.43 1.34 -28.86
N ILE A 55 -48.82 1.65 -27.70
CA ILE A 55 -47.81 0.79 -27.11
C ILE A 55 -48.42 -0.46 -26.53
N ASP A 56 -48.01 -1.63 -27.00
CA ASP A 56 -48.21 -2.86 -26.25
C ASP A 56 -47.11 -3.03 -25.19
N TRP A 57 -47.44 -2.60 -23.98
CA TRP A 57 -46.48 -2.59 -22.85
C TRP A 57 -45.98 -4.01 -22.47
N ALA A 58 -46.69 -5.08 -22.90
CA ALA A 58 -46.20 -6.42 -22.65
C ALA A 58 -44.97 -6.79 -23.51
N THR A 59 -44.83 -6.13 -24.64
CA THR A 59 -43.76 -6.45 -25.62
C THR A 59 -42.57 -5.49 -25.52
N VAL A 60 -42.68 -4.41 -24.74
CA VAL A 60 -41.57 -3.47 -24.58
C VAL A 60 -40.39 -4.16 -23.89
N THR A 61 -39.30 -4.28 -24.62
CA THR A 61 -38.07 -4.91 -24.13
C THR A 61 -37.53 -4.20 -22.87
N GLY A 62 -37.12 -5.00 -21.89
CA GLY A 62 -36.51 -4.51 -20.66
C GLY A 62 -37.52 -4.11 -19.59
N LEU A 63 -38.80 -4.22 -19.80
CA LEU A 63 -39.85 -4.05 -18.77
C LEU A 63 -40.29 -5.41 -18.22
N THR A 64 -40.44 -5.46 -16.88
CA THR A 64 -41.03 -6.62 -16.19
C THR A 64 -42.20 -6.15 -15.35
N TRP A 65 -43.37 -6.71 -15.63
CA TRP A 65 -44.61 -6.37 -14.97
C TRP A 65 -44.98 -7.43 -13.93
N GLY A 66 -45.47 -7.00 -12.78
CA GLY A 66 -45.93 -7.85 -11.68
C GLY A 66 -47.43 -7.79 -11.46
N PRO A 67 -47.90 -8.28 -10.31
CA PRO A 67 -49.31 -8.25 -9.94
C PRO A 67 -49.90 -6.83 -9.98
N GLY A 68 -51.17 -6.75 -10.39
CA GLY A 68 -51.87 -5.46 -10.52
C GLY A 68 -51.37 -4.60 -11.69
N GLY A 69 -50.65 -5.18 -12.65
CA GLY A 69 -50.08 -4.45 -13.78
C GLY A 69 -49.04 -3.39 -13.36
N ARG A 70 -48.39 -3.58 -12.20
CA ARG A 70 -47.34 -2.69 -11.67
C ARG A 70 -45.96 -3.08 -12.22
N LEU A 71 -45.14 -2.12 -12.51
CA LEU A 71 -43.79 -2.37 -12.98
C LEU A 71 -42.87 -2.81 -11.82
N THR A 72 -42.11 -3.90 -12.04
CA THR A 72 -41.19 -4.45 -11.05
C THR A 72 -39.73 -4.35 -11.44
N ALA A 73 -39.45 -4.28 -12.75
CA ALA A 73 -38.09 -4.01 -13.23
C ALA A 73 -38.07 -3.19 -14.52
N ILE A 74 -37.05 -2.34 -14.64
CA ILE A 74 -36.68 -1.62 -15.86
C ILE A 74 -35.21 -1.95 -16.16
N ILE A 75 -34.92 -2.48 -17.35
CA ILE A 75 -33.56 -2.79 -17.83
C ILE A 75 -33.37 -2.11 -19.20
N TRP A 76 -32.96 -0.87 -19.18
CA TRP A 76 -32.77 0.01 -20.34
C TRP A 76 -31.34 0.52 -20.46
N ASN A 77 -30.38 -0.31 -20.13
CA ASN A 77 -28.97 0.06 -20.24
C ASN A 77 -28.51 0.09 -21.71
N ASP A 78 -27.57 1.01 -22.01
CA ASP A 78 -26.92 1.13 -23.32
C ASP A 78 -27.92 1.25 -24.47
N LYS A 79 -28.80 2.27 -24.39
CA LYS A 79 -29.92 2.50 -25.34
C LYS A 79 -29.95 3.91 -25.93
N TYR A 80 -28.89 4.73 -25.69
CA TYR A 80 -28.86 6.13 -26.14
C TYR A 80 -30.06 6.96 -25.65
N LEU A 81 -30.69 6.57 -24.54
CA LEU A 81 -31.82 7.29 -23.95
C LEU A 81 -31.34 8.60 -23.35
N ALA A 82 -32.15 9.65 -23.49
CA ALA A 82 -31.81 10.98 -22.97
C ALA A 82 -32.98 11.68 -22.32
N GLY A 83 -32.70 12.78 -21.60
CA GLY A 83 -33.69 13.60 -20.95
C GLY A 83 -34.02 13.15 -19.53
N ASP A 84 -35.26 13.39 -19.13
CA ASP A 84 -35.71 13.27 -17.73
C ASP A 84 -36.58 12.03 -17.56
N LEU A 85 -36.07 11.03 -16.81
CA LEU A 85 -36.79 9.82 -16.46
C LEU A 85 -37.43 10.00 -15.08
N ASP A 86 -38.74 10.17 -15.06
CA ASP A 86 -39.53 10.24 -13.84
C ASP A 86 -40.17 8.89 -13.53
N LEU A 87 -39.75 8.26 -12.44
CA LEU A 87 -40.28 7.00 -11.92
C LEU A 87 -40.91 7.21 -10.54
N SER A 88 -41.25 8.46 -10.17
CA SER A 88 -41.85 8.77 -8.87
C SER A 88 -43.19 8.01 -8.68
N GLY A 89 -43.29 7.26 -7.58
CA GLY A 89 -44.49 6.50 -7.25
C GLY A 89 -44.62 5.12 -7.93
N PHE A 90 -43.52 4.58 -8.45
CA PHE A 90 -43.45 3.21 -8.94
C PHE A 90 -43.28 2.24 -7.76
N ASP A 91 -44.27 2.16 -6.89
CA ASP A 91 -44.21 1.50 -5.56
C ASP A 91 -43.84 0.02 -5.59
N SER A 92 -43.91 -0.62 -6.75
CA SER A 92 -43.55 -2.02 -6.95
C SER A 92 -42.20 -2.22 -7.66
N LEU A 93 -41.55 -1.14 -8.10
CA LEU A 93 -40.27 -1.20 -8.82
C LEU A 93 -39.15 -1.63 -7.87
N ARG A 94 -38.50 -2.74 -8.17
CA ARG A 94 -37.42 -3.33 -7.38
C ARG A 94 -36.05 -3.19 -8.01
N VAL A 95 -36.00 -3.22 -9.34
CA VAL A 95 -34.76 -3.20 -10.10
C VAL A 95 -34.84 -2.11 -11.17
N LEU A 96 -33.88 -1.20 -11.15
CA LEU A 96 -33.68 -0.22 -12.20
C LEU A 96 -32.27 -0.34 -12.73
N ARG A 97 -32.14 -0.58 -14.03
CA ARG A 97 -30.87 -0.53 -14.77
C ARG A 97 -31.00 0.38 -15.97
N CYS A 98 -30.48 1.58 -15.86
CA CYS A 98 -30.51 2.60 -16.92
C CYS A 98 -29.11 3.18 -17.19
N GLN A 99 -28.08 2.42 -16.88
CA GLN A 99 -26.69 2.83 -17.09
C GLN A 99 -26.32 2.94 -18.57
N VAL A 100 -25.27 3.72 -18.86
CA VAL A 100 -24.74 3.98 -20.21
C VAL A 100 -25.83 4.58 -21.09
N ASN A 101 -26.29 5.75 -20.71
CA ASN A 101 -27.29 6.57 -21.40
C ASN A 101 -26.93 8.07 -21.26
N ASN A 102 -27.81 8.96 -21.68
CA ASN A 102 -27.63 10.40 -21.59
C ASN A 102 -28.72 11.07 -20.73
N LEU A 103 -29.17 10.36 -19.69
CA LEU A 103 -30.19 10.89 -18.78
C LEU A 103 -29.67 12.13 -18.05
N THR A 104 -30.44 13.21 -18.04
CA THR A 104 -30.15 14.46 -17.35
C THR A 104 -30.81 14.55 -15.98
N SER A 105 -31.91 13.83 -15.79
CA SER A 105 -32.63 13.71 -14.51
C SER A 105 -33.17 12.27 -14.33
N LEU A 106 -33.14 11.81 -13.09
CA LEU A 106 -33.74 10.55 -12.65
C LEU A 106 -34.44 10.77 -11.31
N LEU A 107 -35.76 10.65 -11.30
CA LEU A 107 -36.57 10.82 -10.09
C LEU A 107 -37.04 9.48 -9.59
N LEU A 108 -36.75 9.16 -8.33
CA LEU A 108 -37.05 7.90 -7.64
C LEU A 108 -37.85 8.10 -6.33
N THR A 109 -38.52 9.24 -6.20
CA THR A 109 -39.23 9.59 -4.95
C THR A 109 -40.45 8.67 -4.75
N ARG A 110 -40.66 8.25 -3.49
CA ARG A 110 -41.74 7.33 -3.06
C ARG A 110 -41.62 5.88 -3.55
N ASP A 111 -40.44 5.46 -4.06
CA ASP A 111 -40.21 4.10 -4.55
C ASP A 111 -39.55 3.26 -3.48
N SER A 112 -40.27 2.98 -2.40
CA SER A 112 -39.72 2.23 -1.26
C SER A 112 -39.38 0.77 -1.56
N ALA A 113 -39.88 0.21 -2.66
CA ALA A 113 -39.63 -1.18 -3.07
C ALA A 113 -38.25 -1.37 -3.75
N LEU A 114 -37.58 -0.28 -4.18
CA LEU A 114 -36.30 -0.36 -4.87
C LEU A 114 -35.22 -1.04 -4.03
N VAL A 115 -34.58 -2.03 -4.60
CA VAL A 115 -33.49 -2.81 -4.02
C VAL A 115 -32.20 -2.62 -4.79
N HIS A 116 -32.27 -2.45 -6.11
CA HIS A 116 -31.12 -2.34 -6.99
C HIS A 116 -31.29 -1.21 -7.99
N VAL A 117 -30.32 -0.28 -8.01
CA VAL A 117 -30.26 0.83 -8.98
C VAL A 117 -28.87 0.93 -9.57
N ASP A 118 -28.80 0.74 -10.89
CA ASP A 118 -27.64 1.05 -11.74
C ASP A 118 -27.99 2.22 -12.68
N CYS A 119 -27.44 3.39 -12.43
CA CYS A 119 -27.61 4.59 -13.25
C CYS A 119 -26.26 5.23 -13.66
N TYR A 120 -25.20 4.45 -13.64
CA TYR A 120 -23.86 4.93 -13.98
C TYR A 120 -23.70 5.30 -15.46
N ASP A 121 -22.69 6.10 -15.80
CA ASP A 121 -22.46 6.60 -17.15
C ASP A 121 -23.71 7.29 -17.72
N ASN A 122 -24.11 8.40 -17.06
CA ASN A 122 -25.18 9.29 -17.44
C ASN A 122 -24.76 10.77 -17.24
N LEU A 123 -25.67 11.71 -17.39
CA LEU A 123 -25.41 13.14 -17.22
C LEU A 123 -26.10 13.73 -15.98
N LEU A 124 -26.41 12.89 -14.99
CA LEU A 124 -27.12 13.26 -13.78
C LEU A 124 -26.31 14.26 -12.94
N THR A 125 -26.95 15.38 -12.56
CA THR A 125 -26.32 16.41 -11.71
C THR A 125 -26.79 16.34 -10.25
N ARG A 126 -27.89 15.68 -10.00
CA ARG A 126 -28.51 15.48 -8.67
C ARG A 126 -29.22 14.14 -8.62
N MET A 127 -29.36 13.63 -7.43
CA MET A 127 -30.09 12.38 -7.14
C MET A 127 -30.66 12.47 -5.73
N ASP A 128 -31.91 12.02 -5.54
CA ASP A 128 -32.51 11.82 -4.25
C ASP A 128 -32.96 10.37 -4.13
N ILE A 129 -32.38 9.67 -3.16
CA ILE A 129 -32.69 8.27 -2.82
C ILE A 129 -33.13 8.11 -1.37
N THR A 130 -33.45 9.20 -0.68
CA THR A 130 -33.80 9.20 0.76
C THR A 130 -35.06 8.41 1.06
N THR A 131 -35.98 8.29 0.09
CA THR A 131 -37.20 7.48 0.25
C THR A 131 -37.01 6.01 -0.12
N ASN A 132 -35.89 5.62 -0.71
CA ASN A 132 -35.60 4.26 -1.15
C ASN A 132 -34.96 3.42 -0.03
N VAL A 133 -35.64 3.29 1.09
CA VAL A 133 -35.11 2.73 2.36
C VAL A 133 -34.71 1.23 2.26
N ASN A 134 -35.18 0.52 1.23
CA ASN A 134 -34.86 -0.88 1.01
C ASN A 134 -33.68 -1.11 0.05
N LEU A 135 -33.03 -0.02 -0.41
CA LEU A 135 -31.94 -0.09 -1.38
C LEU A 135 -30.72 -0.83 -0.79
N GLN A 136 -30.27 -1.85 -1.53
CA GLN A 136 -29.12 -2.70 -1.17
C GLN A 136 -27.95 -2.48 -2.11
N HIS A 137 -28.21 -2.22 -3.39
CA HIS A 137 -27.22 -1.96 -4.42
C HIS A 137 -27.49 -0.62 -5.09
N PHE A 138 -26.52 0.28 -5.03
CA PHE A 138 -26.59 1.57 -5.70
C PHE A 138 -25.30 1.90 -6.44
N CYS A 139 -25.40 2.16 -7.75
CA CYS A 139 -24.28 2.56 -8.57
C CYS A 139 -24.64 3.77 -9.45
N CYS A 140 -24.02 4.92 -9.14
CA CYS A 140 -24.17 6.15 -9.93
C CYS A 140 -22.83 6.66 -10.49
N ARG A 141 -21.83 5.78 -10.64
CA ARG A 141 -20.50 6.19 -11.12
C ARG A 141 -20.57 6.92 -12.46
N TYR A 142 -19.58 7.80 -12.73
CA TYR A 142 -19.49 8.58 -13.97
C TYR A 142 -20.78 9.35 -14.28
N ASN A 143 -21.17 10.20 -13.33
CA ASN A 143 -22.18 11.23 -13.46
C ASN A 143 -21.57 12.59 -13.04
N ARG A 144 -22.42 13.58 -12.78
CA ARG A 144 -22.02 14.93 -12.36
C ARG A 144 -22.64 15.30 -11.01
N ILE A 145 -22.88 14.30 -10.16
CA ILE A 145 -23.55 14.44 -8.86
C ILE A 145 -22.55 14.96 -7.85
N ALA A 146 -22.80 16.15 -7.29
CA ALA A 146 -21.91 16.75 -6.29
C ALA A 146 -22.28 16.39 -4.84
N THR A 147 -23.54 16.09 -4.58
CA THR A 147 -24.05 15.73 -3.26
C THR A 147 -25.06 14.58 -3.36
N LEU A 148 -24.99 13.67 -2.40
CA LEU A 148 -25.91 12.54 -2.29
C LEU A 148 -26.05 12.16 -0.82
N ASP A 149 -27.27 12.06 -0.33
CA ASP A 149 -27.58 11.58 1.02
C ASP A 149 -27.93 10.09 0.96
N VAL A 150 -27.14 9.25 1.63
CA VAL A 150 -27.36 7.79 1.78
C VAL A 150 -27.71 7.41 3.22
N THR A 151 -27.86 8.37 4.14
CA THR A 151 -28.12 8.09 5.55
C THR A 151 -29.48 7.44 5.80
N HIS A 152 -30.38 7.53 4.82
CA HIS A 152 -31.72 6.90 4.85
C HIS A 152 -31.75 5.50 4.19
N ASN A 153 -30.59 4.95 3.77
CA ASN A 153 -30.48 3.67 3.09
C ASN A 153 -29.70 2.63 3.94
N PRO A 154 -30.17 2.23 5.13
CA PRO A 154 -29.41 1.39 6.07
C PRO A 154 -29.17 -0.04 5.57
N ARG A 155 -29.84 -0.45 4.48
CA ARG A 155 -29.70 -1.78 3.88
C ARG A 155 -28.64 -1.85 2.77
N LEU A 156 -27.95 -0.73 2.46
CA LEU A 156 -26.90 -0.72 1.45
C LEU A 156 -25.79 -1.71 1.80
N THR A 157 -25.50 -2.58 0.86
CA THR A 157 -24.38 -3.53 0.90
C THR A 157 -23.32 -3.19 -0.14
N PHE A 158 -23.72 -2.56 -1.24
CA PHE A 158 -22.86 -2.11 -2.33
C PHE A 158 -23.15 -0.65 -2.67
N LEU A 159 -22.10 0.17 -2.70
CA LEU A 159 -22.19 1.59 -3.03
C LEU A 159 -21.06 2.01 -3.97
N CYS A 160 -21.41 2.45 -5.19
CA CYS A 160 -20.46 2.87 -6.20
C CYS A 160 -20.76 4.30 -6.68
N LEU A 161 -19.85 5.22 -6.33
CA LEU A 161 -19.95 6.68 -6.54
C LEU A 161 -18.88 7.22 -7.49
N SER A 162 -17.94 6.40 -7.92
CA SER A 162 -16.71 6.80 -8.64
C SER A 162 -16.98 7.74 -9.81
N GLY A 163 -16.08 8.72 -10.03
CA GLY A 163 -16.19 9.63 -11.17
C GLY A 163 -17.31 10.67 -11.02
N ASN A 164 -17.65 11.04 -9.79
CA ASN A 164 -18.51 12.17 -9.45
C ASN A 164 -17.76 13.19 -8.58
N PRO A 165 -18.13 14.47 -8.57
CA PRO A 165 -17.37 15.50 -7.85
C PRO A 165 -17.71 15.59 -6.34
N PHE A 166 -17.78 14.45 -5.65
CA PHE A 166 -18.00 14.44 -4.21
C PHE A 166 -16.76 14.89 -3.45
N THR A 167 -16.92 15.80 -2.49
CA THR A 167 -15.83 16.23 -1.59
C THR A 167 -15.89 15.57 -0.22
N ARG A 168 -17.07 15.18 0.21
CA ARG A 168 -17.36 14.51 1.49
C ARG A 168 -18.47 13.51 1.31
N PHE A 169 -18.54 12.54 2.21
CA PHE A 169 -19.58 11.52 2.19
C PHE A 169 -19.84 11.00 3.60
N ASP A 170 -21.10 10.88 4.00
CA ASP A 170 -21.50 10.32 5.29
C ASP A 170 -22.01 8.88 5.11
N LEU A 171 -21.30 7.92 5.74
CA LEU A 171 -21.62 6.49 5.73
C LEU A 171 -22.08 5.98 7.09
N SER A 172 -22.35 6.88 8.05
CA SER A 172 -22.63 6.53 9.44
C SER A 172 -23.84 5.62 9.63
N ASN A 173 -24.82 5.67 8.70
CA ASN A 173 -26.05 4.87 8.75
C ASN A 173 -26.07 3.70 7.75
N ASN A 174 -24.91 3.27 7.23
CA ASN A 174 -24.82 2.15 6.28
C ASN A 174 -24.00 0.97 6.85
N PRO A 175 -24.41 0.38 8.00
CA PRO A 175 -23.60 -0.62 8.72
C PRO A 175 -23.46 -1.95 7.98
N LEU A 176 -24.30 -2.22 6.97
CA LEU A 176 -24.28 -3.46 6.18
C LEU A 176 -23.36 -3.36 4.95
N LEU A 177 -22.67 -2.22 4.74
CA LEU A 177 -21.86 -1.99 3.56
C LEU A 177 -20.69 -2.98 3.51
N THR A 178 -20.59 -3.71 2.40
CA THR A 178 -19.51 -4.67 2.14
C THR A 178 -18.53 -4.18 1.07
N GLU A 179 -19.00 -3.38 0.12
CA GLU A 179 -18.18 -2.84 -0.96
C GLU A 179 -18.46 -1.35 -1.17
N PHE A 180 -17.38 -0.56 -1.15
CA PHE A 180 -17.45 0.89 -1.34
C PHE A 180 -16.47 1.34 -2.42
N TYR A 181 -16.98 2.04 -3.43
CA TYR A 181 -16.21 2.58 -4.54
C TYR A 181 -16.48 4.08 -4.70
N ALA A 182 -15.47 4.90 -4.44
CA ALA A 182 -15.47 6.35 -4.62
C ALA A 182 -14.15 6.81 -5.25
N ALA A 183 -13.74 6.15 -6.31
CA ALA A 183 -12.54 6.52 -7.06
C ALA A 183 -12.80 7.74 -7.96
N LYS A 184 -11.74 8.55 -8.21
CA LYS A 184 -11.83 9.73 -9.10
C LYS A 184 -12.97 10.68 -8.71
N CYS A 185 -13.13 10.90 -7.42
CA CYS A 185 -13.96 11.95 -6.85
C CYS A 185 -13.06 13.14 -6.46
N SER A 186 -13.41 13.87 -5.46
CA SER A 186 -12.58 14.94 -4.89
C SER A 186 -12.56 14.84 -3.37
N LEU A 187 -12.68 13.60 -2.84
CA LEU A 187 -12.79 13.36 -1.41
C LEU A 187 -11.55 13.86 -0.67
N GLU A 188 -11.77 14.66 0.35
CA GLU A 188 -10.75 15.19 1.26
C GLU A 188 -10.67 14.39 2.56
N GLU A 189 -11.79 13.78 2.96
CA GLU A 189 -11.93 12.92 4.13
C GLU A 189 -13.00 11.86 3.91
N ILE A 190 -12.92 10.75 4.65
CA ILE A 190 -13.94 9.70 4.71
C ILE A 190 -13.78 8.93 6.03
N ASP A 191 -14.90 8.60 6.69
CA ASP A 191 -14.95 7.80 7.91
C ASP A 191 -15.63 6.46 7.65
N PHE A 192 -14.95 5.35 7.99
CA PHE A 192 -15.46 3.99 7.91
C PHE A 192 -15.75 3.34 9.26
N SER A 193 -15.67 4.08 10.35
CA SER A 193 -15.82 3.56 11.73
C SER A 193 -17.16 2.86 12.00
N ARG A 194 -18.19 3.17 11.19
CA ARG A 194 -19.53 2.58 11.29
C ARG A 194 -19.82 1.49 10.25
N ASN A 195 -18.81 1.04 9.47
CA ASN A 195 -18.99 0.09 8.39
C ASN A 195 -18.15 -1.19 8.60
N PRO A 196 -18.36 -1.96 9.68
CA PRO A 196 -17.48 -3.07 10.09
C PRO A 196 -17.50 -4.27 9.15
N LEU A 197 -18.46 -4.33 8.21
CA LEU A 197 -18.59 -5.45 7.25
C LEU A 197 -17.86 -5.22 5.94
N LEU A 198 -17.16 -4.09 5.76
CA LEU A 198 -16.44 -3.76 4.55
C LEU A 198 -15.39 -4.84 4.21
N LYS A 199 -15.45 -5.31 2.98
CA LYS A 199 -14.51 -6.26 2.37
C LYS A 199 -13.65 -5.60 1.29
N LEU A 200 -14.21 -4.60 0.61
CA LEU A 200 -13.52 -3.85 -0.41
C LEU A 200 -13.76 -2.36 -0.23
N VAL A 201 -12.67 -1.59 -0.23
CA VAL A 201 -12.68 -0.12 -0.24
C VAL A 201 -11.81 0.38 -1.39
N SER A 202 -12.38 1.18 -2.27
CA SER A 202 -11.66 1.85 -3.36
C SER A 202 -11.91 3.36 -3.31
N VAL A 203 -10.91 4.08 -2.80
CA VAL A 203 -10.89 5.56 -2.69
C VAL A 203 -9.71 6.16 -3.46
N ARG A 204 -9.25 5.46 -4.49
CA ARG A 204 -8.13 5.89 -5.35
C ARG A 204 -8.44 7.19 -6.09
N SER A 205 -7.39 7.94 -6.45
CA SER A 205 -7.49 9.18 -7.24
C SER A 205 -8.41 10.21 -6.58
N ASN A 206 -8.11 10.55 -5.32
CA ASN A 206 -8.82 11.55 -4.52
C ASN A 206 -7.82 12.56 -3.90
N LYS A 207 -8.25 13.32 -2.90
CA LYS A 207 -7.43 14.33 -2.20
C LYS A 207 -7.21 14.00 -0.72
N LEU A 208 -7.33 12.71 -0.36
CA LEU A 208 -7.21 12.25 1.02
C LEU A 208 -5.80 12.50 1.56
N LYS A 209 -5.68 13.12 2.73
CA LYS A 209 -4.41 13.32 3.46
C LYS A 209 -4.20 12.26 4.54
N ARG A 210 -5.27 11.68 5.04
CA ARG A 210 -5.30 10.62 6.05
C ARG A 210 -6.37 9.61 5.68
N LEU A 211 -6.12 8.36 6.01
CA LEU A 211 -7.12 7.30 5.86
C LEU A 211 -7.00 6.34 7.05
N ASP A 212 -8.08 6.19 7.77
CA ASP A 212 -8.20 5.21 8.86
C ASP A 212 -9.22 4.13 8.47
N VAL A 213 -8.73 2.91 8.34
CA VAL A 213 -9.53 1.70 8.12
C VAL A 213 -9.29 0.68 9.25
N SER A 214 -8.81 1.17 10.40
CA SER A 214 -8.51 0.30 11.54
C SER A 214 -9.72 -0.49 12.00
N ASN A 215 -9.45 -1.71 12.48
CA ASN A 215 -10.47 -2.65 12.96
C ASN A 215 -11.50 -3.15 11.92
N LEU A 216 -11.31 -2.84 10.63
CA LEU A 216 -12.08 -3.47 9.56
C LEU A 216 -11.56 -4.90 9.33
N ALA A 217 -11.88 -5.80 10.27
CA ALA A 217 -11.34 -7.16 10.29
C ALA A 217 -11.68 -7.99 9.04
N ASN A 218 -12.76 -7.65 8.34
CA ASN A 218 -13.23 -8.30 7.12
C ASN A 218 -12.62 -7.70 5.83
N LEU A 219 -11.87 -6.58 5.93
CA LEU A 219 -11.33 -5.89 4.77
C LEU A 219 -10.30 -6.76 4.06
N GLN A 220 -10.55 -7.08 2.80
CA GLN A 220 -9.71 -7.92 1.95
C GLN A 220 -8.91 -7.09 0.94
N GLN A 221 -9.50 -6.01 0.43
CA GLN A 221 -8.88 -5.19 -0.60
C GLN A 221 -9.03 -3.71 -0.26
N LEU A 222 -7.91 -2.99 -0.25
CA LEU A 222 -7.85 -1.55 -0.07
C LEU A 222 -7.08 -0.92 -1.23
N PHE A 223 -7.77 -0.06 -1.99
CA PHE A 223 -7.19 0.73 -3.08
C PHE A 223 -7.28 2.21 -2.71
N CYS A 224 -6.17 2.77 -2.23
CA CYS A 224 -6.06 4.18 -1.82
C CYS A 224 -4.91 4.92 -2.52
N TYR A 225 -4.44 4.39 -3.64
CA TYR A 225 -3.39 4.99 -4.45
C TYR A 225 -3.83 6.30 -5.13
N ASP A 226 -2.86 7.11 -5.57
CA ASP A 226 -3.09 8.41 -6.21
C ASP A 226 -3.94 9.32 -5.29
N ASN A 227 -3.37 9.60 -4.11
CA ASN A 227 -3.90 10.50 -3.09
C ASN A 227 -2.75 11.38 -2.53
N GLN A 228 -2.98 12.01 -1.39
CA GLN A 228 -2.00 12.84 -0.69
C GLN A 228 -1.72 12.29 0.71
N LEU A 229 -1.86 10.96 0.91
CA LEU A 229 -1.80 10.33 2.23
C LEU A 229 -0.42 10.50 2.86
N THR A 230 -0.39 11.13 4.01
CA THR A 230 0.76 11.15 4.94
C THR A 230 0.60 10.12 6.04
N GLU A 231 -0.64 9.67 6.30
CA GLU A 231 -0.99 8.68 7.31
C GLU A 231 -1.99 7.68 6.73
N LEU A 232 -1.70 6.39 6.94
CA LEU A 232 -2.58 5.27 6.62
C LEU A 232 -2.60 4.31 7.81
N ASN A 233 -3.77 4.12 8.42
CA ASN A 233 -3.96 3.22 9.54
C ASN A 233 -4.73 1.97 9.09
N VAL A 234 -4.05 0.82 9.08
CA VAL A 234 -4.59 -0.50 8.74
C VAL A 234 -4.57 -1.48 9.91
N LYS A 235 -4.42 -0.95 11.15
CA LYS A 235 -4.37 -1.78 12.37
C LYS A 235 -5.64 -2.59 12.51
N GLY A 236 -5.50 -3.88 12.82
CA GLY A 236 -6.63 -4.80 12.96
C GLY A 236 -7.23 -5.31 11.64
N CYS A 237 -6.71 -4.94 10.47
CA CYS A 237 -7.15 -5.45 9.16
C CYS A 237 -6.60 -6.86 8.89
N LYS A 238 -7.03 -7.85 9.68
CA LYS A 238 -6.46 -9.22 9.69
C LYS A 238 -6.69 -10.00 8.40
N SER A 239 -7.73 -9.67 7.64
CA SER A 239 -8.11 -10.32 6.39
C SER A 239 -7.57 -9.62 5.14
N LEU A 240 -6.75 -8.56 5.30
CA LEU A 240 -6.27 -7.75 4.18
C LEU A 240 -5.32 -8.57 3.29
N LEU A 241 -5.76 -8.83 2.05
CA LEU A 241 -5.02 -9.58 1.04
C LEU A 241 -4.24 -8.66 0.11
N ARG A 242 -4.83 -7.51 -0.22
CA ARG A 242 -4.25 -6.54 -1.14
C ARG A 242 -4.35 -5.13 -0.59
N LEU A 243 -3.21 -4.45 -0.51
CA LEU A 243 -3.10 -3.03 -0.16
C LEU A 243 -2.37 -2.29 -1.28
N ALA A 244 -3.07 -1.48 -2.06
CA ALA A 244 -2.48 -0.60 -3.07
C ALA A 244 -2.51 0.85 -2.57
N ALA A 245 -1.34 1.36 -2.16
CA ALA A 245 -1.18 2.71 -1.61
C ALA A 245 -0.03 3.49 -2.29
N TYR A 246 0.33 3.14 -3.52
CA TYR A 246 1.31 3.85 -4.32
C TYR A 246 0.84 5.27 -4.70
N ASP A 247 1.74 6.13 -5.19
CA ASP A 247 1.46 7.53 -5.52
C ASP A 247 0.81 8.28 -4.34
N ASN A 248 1.53 8.29 -3.20
CA ASN A 248 1.13 8.99 -1.98
C ASN A 248 2.35 9.69 -1.35
N ARG A 249 2.22 10.12 -0.07
CA ARG A 249 3.28 10.82 0.69
C ARG A 249 3.58 10.09 2.01
N LEU A 250 3.40 8.77 2.03
CA LEU A 250 3.63 7.97 3.23
C LEU A 250 5.11 7.93 3.58
N THR A 251 5.44 8.17 4.84
CA THR A 251 6.79 8.03 5.39
C THR A 251 6.97 6.77 6.23
N ARG A 252 5.88 6.18 6.67
CA ARG A 252 5.81 4.95 7.47
C ARG A 252 4.51 4.20 7.21
N LEU A 253 4.53 2.90 7.46
CA LEU A 253 3.34 2.05 7.38
C LEU A 253 3.51 0.87 8.35
N ASP A 254 2.54 0.69 9.26
CA ASP A 254 2.51 -0.45 10.18
C ASP A 254 1.61 -1.56 9.62
N LEU A 255 2.20 -2.74 9.38
CA LEU A 255 1.54 -3.92 8.82
C LEU A 255 1.49 -5.08 9.82
N SER A 256 1.78 -4.85 11.09
CA SER A 256 1.92 -5.89 12.12
C SER A 256 0.68 -6.79 12.30
N ASP A 257 -0.51 -6.26 12.01
CA ASP A 257 -1.77 -7.00 12.06
C ASP A 257 -2.22 -7.61 10.72
N CYS A 258 -1.55 -7.27 9.60
CA CYS A 258 -1.97 -7.65 8.25
C CYS A 258 -1.46 -9.04 7.85
N ARG A 259 -1.76 -10.06 8.64
CA ARG A 259 -1.19 -11.41 8.50
C ARG A 259 -1.56 -12.14 7.20
N ALA A 260 -2.66 -11.76 6.57
CA ALA A 260 -3.13 -12.37 5.31
C ALA A 260 -2.57 -11.68 4.06
N LEU A 261 -1.77 -10.61 4.23
CA LEU A 261 -1.33 -9.75 3.12
C LEU A 261 -0.50 -10.53 2.11
N GLN A 262 -0.84 -10.38 0.83
CA GLN A 262 -0.22 -11.04 -0.31
C GLN A 262 0.40 -10.01 -1.27
N ASN A 263 -0.30 -8.94 -1.57
CA ASN A 263 0.08 -7.99 -2.62
C ASN A 263 0.18 -6.56 -2.07
N LEU A 264 1.37 -5.93 -2.22
CA LEU A 264 1.71 -4.66 -1.58
C LEU A 264 2.44 -3.70 -2.53
N PRO A 265 1.75 -3.04 -3.48
CA PRO A 265 2.33 -1.94 -4.25
C PRO A 265 2.32 -0.64 -3.44
N LEU A 266 3.52 -0.12 -3.11
CA LEU A 266 3.81 1.09 -2.33
C LEU A 266 4.73 2.07 -3.06
N TYR A 267 4.99 1.90 -4.34
CA TYR A 267 5.91 2.76 -5.08
C TYR A 267 5.46 4.24 -5.07
N ASN A 268 6.40 5.16 -5.33
CA ASN A 268 6.15 6.61 -5.29
C ASN A 268 5.58 7.07 -3.94
N ASN A 269 6.32 6.82 -2.87
CA ASN A 269 6.08 7.33 -1.52
C ASN A 269 7.42 7.86 -0.94
N ALA A 270 7.47 8.07 0.36
CA ALA A 270 8.68 8.52 1.07
C ALA A 270 9.07 7.56 2.23
N ILE A 271 8.77 6.27 2.08
CA ILE A 271 9.01 5.25 3.10
C ILE A 271 10.49 4.92 3.12
N ALA A 272 11.14 5.07 4.30
CA ALA A 272 12.55 4.73 4.49
C ALA A 272 12.77 3.30 5.00
N GLU A 273 11.84 2.80 5.79
CA GLU A 273 11.88 1.46 6.39
C GLU A 273 10.51 0.79 6.29
N LEU A 274 10.52 -0.49 5.97
CA LEU A 274 9.30 -1.30 5.90
C LEU A 274 9.53 -2.65 6.58
N ASP A 275 8.61 -3.03 7.46
CA ASP A 275 8.61 -4.33 8.15
C ASP A 275 7.38 -5.13 7.70
N VAL A 276 7.61 -6.23 6.98
CA VAL A 276 6.57 -7.18 6.56
C VAL A 276 6.77 -8.58 7.19
N THR A 277 7.52 -8.66 8.28
CA THR A 277 7.79 -9.93 8.97
C THR A 277 6.53 -10.63 9.45
N ALA A 278 5.47 -9.86 9.74
CA ALA A 278 4.15 -10.38 10.15
C ALA A 278 3.30 -10.88 8.97
N CYS A 279 3.77 -10.77 7.71
CA CYS A 279 3.01 -11.10 6.51
C CYS A 279 3.56 -12.37 5.80
N PRO A 280 3.34 -13.58 6.35
CA PRO A 280 3.99 -14.81 5.82
C PRO A 280 3.50 -15.19 4.41
N TYR A 281 2.34 -14.72 3.98
CA TYR A 281 1.75 -15.00 2.67
C TYR A 281 2.10 -13.98 1.59
N ILE A 282 3.00 -13.01 1.89
CA ILE A 282 3.38 -11.97 0.94
C ILE A 282 4.03 -12.60 -0.29
N ASP A 283 3.53 -12.30 -1.48
CA ASP A 283 4.04 -12.80 -2.76
C ASP A 283 4.51 -11.69 -3.70
N PHE A 284 4.04 -10.46 -3.47
CA PHE A 284 4.46 -9.31 -4.27
C PHE A 284 4.65 -8.05 -3.42
N ILE A 285 5.83 -7.42 -3.55
CA ILE A 285 6.15 -6.11 -2.95
C ILE A 285 6.72 -5.20 -4.04
N SER A 286 6.18 -4.01 -4.17
CA SER A 286 6.75 -2.95 -4.99
C SER A 286 6.96 -1.69 -4.17
N THR A 287 8.22 -1.34 -3.92
CA THR A 287 8.62 -0.14 -3.17
C THR A 287 9.46 0.82 -4.02
N MET A 288 9.37 0.72 -5.34
CA MET A 288 10.10 1.59 -6.27
C MET A 288 9.90 3.07 -5.92
N ASN A 289 10.93 3.89 -6.15
CA ASN A 289 10.86 5.33 -5.95
C ASN A 289 10.34 5.72 -4.56
N ASN A 290 11.06 5.25 -3.54
CA ASN A 290 10.89 5.62 -2.14
C ASN A 290 12.24 6.12 -1.59
N GLY A 291 12.39 6.16 -0.31
CA GLY A 291 13.67 6.43 0.36
C GLY A 291 14.21 5.21 1.08
N MET A 292 13.82 4.00 0.65
CA MET A 292 14.04 2.75 1.37
C MET A 292 15.51 2.47 1.65
N GLN A 293 15.81 2.20 2.90
CA GLN A 293 17.11 1.75 3.38
C GLN A 293 17.02 0.35 4.01
N THR A 294 15.84 0.00 4.51
CA THR A 294 15.61 -1.27 5.20
C THR A 294 14.28 -1.88 4.78
N LEU A 295 14.31 -3.16 4.41
CA LEU A 295 13.13 -3.98 4.16
C LEU A 295 13.28 -5.28 4.94
N LYS A 296 12.46 -5.46 5.99
CA LYS A 296 12.44 -6.69 6.79
C LYS A 296 11.39 -7.64 6.23
N LEU A 297 11.84 -8.84 5.88
CA LEU A 297 11.03 -9.88 5.27
C LEU A 297 10.73 -11.01 6.28
N PRO A 298 9.66 -11.80 6.08
CA PRO A 298 9.46 -13.04 6.80
C PRO A 298 10.68 -13.97 6.63
N LEU A 299 11.04 -14.71 7.68
CA LEU A 299 12.17 -15.65 7.65
C LEU A 299 12.04 -16.68 6.52
N LEU A 300 10.83 -17.20 6.32
CA LEU A 300 10.46 -18.14 5.26
C LEU A 300 9.12 -17.70 4.68
N PRO A 301 9.13 -16.96 3.57
CA PRO A 301 7.89 -16.66 2.85
C PRO A 301 7.21 -17.97 2.43
N LEU A 302 5.90 -18.08 2.68
CA LEU A 302 5.13 -19.28 2.35
C LEU A 302 4.77 -19.37 0.86
N LYS A 303 5.06 -18.31 0.10
CA LYS A 303 4.84 -18.21 -1.35
C LYS A 303 6.11 -17.72 -2.03
N ALA A 304 6.20 -17.92 -3.35
CA ALA A 304 7.24 -17.31 -4.16
C ALA A 304 7.09 -15.78 -4.10
N LEU A 305 8.11 -15.11 -3.54
CA LEU A 305 8.10 -13.66 -3.31
C LEU A 305 8.80 -12.94 -4.46
N GLU A 306 8.13 -11.93 -5.03
CA GLU A 306 8.70 -11.01 -6.01
C GLU A 306 8.81 -9.60 -5.42
N ILE A 307 10.00 -8.99 -5.52
CA ILE A 307 10.27 -7.65 -5.01
C ILE A 307 10.77 -6.74 -6.14
N MET A 308 10.16 -5.57 -6.24
CA MET A 308 10.60 -4.45 -7.08
C MET A 308 11.01 -3.29 -6.17
N CYS A 309 12.29 -2.92 -6.17
CA CYS A 309 12.82 -1.93 -5.22
C CYS A 309 13.87 -0.98 -5.83
N GLU A 310 13.82 -0.73 -7.11
CA GLU A 310 14.65 0.27 -7.78
C GLU A 310 14.36 1.70 -7.29
N SER A 311 15.29 2.62 -7.55
CA SER A 311 15.19 4.04 -7.18
C SER A 311 14.97 4.27 -5.69
N ASN A 312 15.68 3.49 -4.88
CA ASN A 312 15.71 3.59 -3.42
C ASN A 312 17.13 3.92 -2.91
N ARG A 313 17.40 3.69 -1.63
CA ARG A 313 18.69 3.94 -0.98
C ARG A 313 19.26 2.68 -0.34
N PHE A 314 19.00 1.51 -0.91
CA PHE A 314 19.58 0.27 -0.41
C PHE A 314 21.09 0.21 -0.62
N THR A 315 21.80 -0.32 0.36
CA THR A 315 23.16 -0.83 0.21
C THR A 315 23.11 -2.27 -0.29
N PHE A 316 24.24 -2.84 -0.74
CA PHE A 316 24.27 -4.26 -1.06
C PHE A 316 23.91 -5.13 0.13
N SER A 317 24.38 -4.76 1.33
CA SER A 317 24.09 -5.47 2.58
C SER A 317 22.63 -5.37 3.03
N ALA A 318 21.92 -4.31 2.63
CA ALA A 318 20.52 -4.06 2.99
C ALA A 318 19.51 -4.56 1.94
N LEU A 319 19.96 -4.89 0.72
CA LEU A 319 19.11 -5.46 -0.31
C LEU A 319 18.56 -6.83 0.11
N PRO A 320 17.31 -7.14 -0.22
CA PRO A 320 16.79 -8.51 -0.12
C PRO A 320 17.64 -9.51 -0.89
N LYS A 321 17.55 -10.79 -0.54
CA LYS A 321 18.27 -11.84 -1.26
C LYS A 321 17.98 -11.79 -2.77
N PRO A 322 18.97 -11.99 -3.65
CA PRO A 322 18.80 -11.84 -5.09
C PRO A 322 17.66 -12.67 -5.70
N MET A 323 17.38 -13.83 -5.09
CA MET A 323 16.33 -14.74 -5.54
C MET A 323 14.91 -14.15 -5.44
N TYR A 324 14.70 -13.11 -4.63
CA TYR A 324 13.42 -12.43 -4.48
C TYR A 324 13.30 -11.19 -5.39
N LEU A 325 14.42 -10.73 -5.96
CA LEU A 325 14.48 -9.45 -6.67
C LEU A 325 14.09 -9.59 -8.13
N ARG A 326 12.97 -9.00 -8.50
CA ARG A 326 12.56 -8.82 -9.90
C ARG A 326 13.24 -7.59 -10.53
N SER A 327 13.27 -6.48 -9.77
CA SER A 327 14.00 -5.27 -10.16
C SER A 327 14.56 -4.55 -8.93
N TYR A 328 15.80 -4.03 -9.02
CA TYR A 328 16.53 -3.43 -7.89
C TYR A 328 17.53 -2.33 -8.32
N THR A 329 17.60 -2.01 -9.57
CA THR A 329 18.54 -1.01 -10.12
C THR A 329 17.77 0.03 -10.96
N PRO A 330 18.17 1.32 -10.87
CA PRO A 330 19.26 1.88 -10.07
C PRO A 330 18.89 2.03 -8.58
N GLN A 331 19.92 2.27 -7.74
CA GLN A 331 19.77 2.84 -6.42
C GLN A 331 20.27 4.29 -6.40
N ALA A 332 19.75 5.11 -5.50
CA ALA A 332 20.13 6.51 -5.39
C ALA A 332 21.62 6.65 -4.99
N ARG A 333 22.29 7.64 -5.55
CA ARG A 333 23.64 8.05 -5.13
C ARG A 333 23.63 8.42 -3.63
N ARG A 334 24.75 8.12 -2.97
CA ARG A 334 24.95 8.40 -1.55
C ARG A 334 26.03 9.45 -1.37
N THR A 335 25.81 10.42 -0.53
CA THR A 335 26.82 11.42 -0.16
C THR A 335 27.28 11.13 1.25
N ILE A 336 28.57 11.01 1.46
CA ILE A 336 29.23 10.88 2.76
C ILE A 336 30.38 11.86 2.88
N THR A 337 30.75 12.19 4.12
CA THR A 337 31.91 12.99 4.44
C THR A 337 32.83 12.16 5.35
N ALA A 338 34.09 12.04 5.00
CA ALA A 338 35.05 11.24 5.76
C ALA A 338 36.43 11.87 5.73
N PRO A 339 37.27 11.66 6.76
CA PRO A 339 38.67 12.04 6.73
C PRO A 339 39.42 11.32 5.62
N ALA A 340 40.37 11.99 4.94
CA ALA A 340 41.10 11.41 3.80
C ALA A 340 41.88 10.14 4.19
N ASP A 341 42.34 10.05 5.44
CA ASP A 341 43.05 8.89 5.99
C ASP A 341 42.12 7.73 6.44
N ARG A 342 40.77 7.93 6.42
CA ARG A 342 39.83 6.96 6.98
C ARG A 342 38.46 6.99 6.33
N VAL A 343 38.37 6.54 5.10
CA VAL A 343 37.08 6.30 4.41
C VAL A 343 36.67 4.86 4.66
N ASP A 344 35.49 4.64 5.27
CA ASP A 344 34.99 3.30 5.61
C ASP A 344 33.71 2.96 4.83
N LEU A 345 33.82 2.05 3.88
CA LEU A 345 32.76 1.41 3.12
C LEU A 345 32.75 -0.11 3.34
N SER A 346 33.30 -0.58 4.47
CA SER A 346 33.45 -2.01 4.77
C SER A 346 32.13 -2.75 4.89
N SER A 347 31.02 -2.05 5.18
CA SER A 347 29.68 -2.62 5.16
C SER A 347 29.27 -3.19 3.79
N GLU A 348 29.88 -2.72 2.72
CA GLU A 348 29.65 -3.18 1.35
C GLU A 348 30.66 -4.25 0.89
N TYR A 349 31.68 -4.57 1.69
CA TYR A 349 32.83 -5.36 1.23
C TYR A 349 32.45 -6.80 0.92
N THR A 350 31.83 -7.50 1.86
CA THR A 350 31.42 -8.90 1.67
C THR A 350 29.91 -9.01 1.82
N VAL A 351 29.22 -9.35 0.74
CA VAL A 351 27.75 -9.46 0.71
C VAL A 351 27.38 -10.76 0.00
N GLN A 352 26.51 -11.57 0.62
CA GLN A 352 26.07 -12.86 0.09
C GLN A 352 27.28 -13.77 -0.35
N SER A 353 28.36 -13.74 0.42
CA SER A 353 29.63 -14.44 0.14
C SER A 353 30.40 -13.94 -1.08
N ALA A 354 30.01 -12.84 -1.69
CA ALA A 354 30.74 -12.19 -2.78
C ALA A 354 31.47 -10.94 -2.27
N THR A 355 32.69 -10.73 -2.75
CA THR A 355 33.51 -9.55 -2.45
C THR A 355 33.21 -8.43 -3.45
N SER A 356 33.02 -7.20 -2.94
CA SER A 356 32.78 -6.03 -3.78
C SER A 356 34.07 -5.47 -4.36
N VAL A 357 33.94 -4.87 -5.54
CA VAL A 357 34.99 -4.12 -6.25
C VAL A 357 34.68 -2.64 -6.17
N TYR A 358 35.70 -1.84 -5.87
CA TYR A 358 35.61 -0.39 -5.68
C TYR A 358 36.47 0.34 -6.72
N THR A 359 35.86 1.28 -7.45
CA THR A 359 36.52 2.14 -8.42
C THR A 359 36.37 3.60 -8.00
N TRP A 360 37.48 4.29 -7.79
CA TRP A 360 37.51 5.66 -7.31
C TRP A 360 37.87 6.65 -8.41
N ARG A 361 37.17 7.80 -8.45
CA ARG A 361 37.38 8.85 -9.45
C ARG A 361 37.33 10.23 -8.81
N ASP A 362 38.19 11.16 -9.36
CA ASP A 362 38.09 12.61 -9.14
C ASP A 362 37.66 13.21 -10.50
N GLY A 363 36.37 13.53 -10.62
CA GLY A 363 35.76 13.79 -11.93
C GLY A 363 35.84 12.57 -12.84
N THR A 364 36.54 12.72 -13.95
CA THR A 364 36.80 11.61 -14.93
C THR A 364 38.06 10.85 -14.64
N THR A 365 38.95 11.34 -13.79
CA THR A 365 40.27 10.75 -13.54
C THR A 365 40.17 9.67 -12.47
N GLU A 366 40.71 8.48 -12.75
CA GLU A 366 40.80 7.40 -11.79
C GLU A 366 41.81 7.74 -10.67
N VAL A 367 41.43 7.47 -9.42
CA VAL A 367 42.26 7.73 -8.25
C VAL A 367 42.53 6.42 -7.52
N THR A 368 43.82 6.12 -7.30
CA THR A 368 44.21 4.96 -6.51
C THR A 368 44.38 5.36 -5.05
N PRO A 369 43.68 4.70 -4.11
CA PRO A 369 43.88 4.91 -2.66
C PRO A 369 45.35 4.59 -2.29
N THR A 370 45.90 5.32 -1.30
CA THR A 370 47.23 5.01 -0.74
C THR A 370 47.24 3.72 0.06
N GLN A 371 46.08 3.39 0.66
CA GLN A 371 45.82 2.11 1.35
C GLN A 371 44.41 1.65 1.06
N SER A 372 44.24 0.33 0.90
CA SER A 372 42.97 -0.33 0.69
C SER A 372 42.95 -1.65 1.44
N HIS A 373 41.99 -1.84 2.35
CA HIS A 373 41.80 -3.08 3.08
C HIS A 373 40.32 -3.29 3.42
N GLU A 374 39.72 -4.34 2.88
CA GLU A 374 38.34 -4.77 3.19
C GLU A 374 37.29 -3.63 3.17
N GLY A 375 37.31 -2.80 2.12
CA GLY A 375 36.38 -1.67 1.97
C GLY A 375 36.73 -0.43 2.80
N ARG A 376 37.93 -0.38 3.41
CA ARG A 376 38.50 0.79 4.06
C ARG A 376 39.61 1.36 3.22
N PHE A 377 39.65 2.69 3.11
CA PHE A 377 40.52 3.39 2.17
C PHE A 377 41.20 4.58 2.83
N SER A 378 42.44 4.85 2.41
CA SER A 378 43.13 6.08 2.73
C SER A 378 43.57 6.78 1.44
N PHE A 379 43.55 8.10 1.43
CA PHE A 379 43.90 8.94 0.31
C PHE A 379 44.96 9.97 0.71
N PRO A 380 45.73 10.53 -0.24
CA PRO A 380 46.66 11.60 0.04
C PRO A 380 45.97 12.82 0.67
N ALA A 381 46.61 13.44 1.63
CA ALA A 381 46.09 14.65 2.28
C ALA A 381 45.83 15.80 1.29
N ALA A 382 46.51 15.82 0.15
CA ALA A 382 46.34 16.79 -0.94
C ALA A 382 44.91 16.71 -1.57
N LEU A 383 44.18 15.63 -1.38
CA LEU A 383 42.78 15.45 -1.86
C LEU A 383 41.76 15.97 -0.82
N SER A 384 42.19 16.48 0.34
CA SER A 384 41.27 17.07 1.32
C SER A 384 40.52 18.25 0.70
N GLY A 385 39.23 18.35 0.98
CA GLY A 385 38.30 19.32 0.39
C GLY A 385 37.71 18.90 -0.95
N ARG A 386 38.18 17.81 -1.57
CA ARG A 386 37.61 17.27 -2.80
C ARG A 386 36.52 16.25 -2.53
N THR A 387 35.62 16.11 -3.51
CA THR A 387 34.62 15.05 -3.52
C THR A 387 35.01 14.03 -4.58
N LEU A 388 35.34 12.82 -4.12
CA LEU A 388 35.60 11.68 -4.98
C LEU A 388 34.31 10.88 -5.21
N THR A 389 34.18 10.31 -6.41
CA THR A 389 33.12 9.35 -6.69
C THR A 389 33.69 7.92 -6.54
N CYS A 390 33.01 7.10 -5.75
CA CYS A 390 33.27 5.67 -5.63
C CYS A 390 32.15 4.87 -6.28
N GLU A 391 32.47 4.09 -7.30
CA GLU A 391 31.56 3.10 -7.87
C GLU A 391 31.87 1.75 -7.24
N VAL A 392 30.83 1.10 -6.68
CA VAL A 392 30.94 -0.20 -6.02
C VAL A 392 30.08 -1.20 -6.78
N THR A 393 30.68 -2.33 -7.17
CA THR A 393 29.99 -3.46 -7.82
C THR A 393 30.14 -4.72 -7.00
N ASN A 394 29.17 -5.62 -7.08
CA ASN A 394 29.19 -6.90 -6.36
C ASN A 394 28.59 -8.01 -7.23
N ALA A 395 29.22 -9.16 -7.29
CA ALA A 395 28.78 -10.29 -8.12
C ALA A 395 27.44 -10.89 -7.68
N ALA A 396 27.04 -10.71 -6.41
CA ALA A 396 25.72 -11.14 -5.93
C ALA A 396 24.58 -10.30 -6.56
N TYR A 397 24.87 -9.06 -7.01
CA TYR A 397 23.92 -8.14 -7.63
C TYR A 397 24.48 -7.56 -8.95
N PRO A 398 24.64 -8.39 -10.00
CA PRO A 398 25.46 -8.06 -11.16
C PRO A 398 24.96 -6.91 -12.01
N LYS A 399 23.68 -6.50 -11.84
CA LYS A 399 23.09 -5.38 -12.58
C LYS A 399 23.18 -4.04 -11.84
N LEU A 400 23.68 -4.02 -10.61
CA LEU A 400 23.70 -2.83 -9.77
C LEU A 400 25.13 -2.32 -9.58
N THR A 401 25.32 -1.03 -9.84
CA THR A 401 26.46 -0.25 -9.37
C THR A 401 25.97 0.73 -8.33
N LEU A 402 26.47 0.65 -7.10
CA LEU A 402 26.26 1.67 -6.08
C LEU A 402 27.24 2.80 -6.27
N THR A 403 26.80 4.03 -6.16
CA THR A 403 27.64 5.22 -6.30
C THR A 403 27.66 6.03 -5.02
N TYR A 404 28.85 6.30 -4.51
CA TYR A 404 29.11 7.13 -3.36
C TYR A 404 29.87 8.39 -3.79
N ASP A 405 29.37 9.57 -3.41
CA ASP A 405 30.10 10.84 -3.49
C ASP A 405 30.71 11.09 -2.10
N VAL A 406 32.03 10.95 -2.02
CA VAL A 406 32.77 11.00 -0.76
C VAL A 406 33.53 12.31 -0.68
N THR A 407 33.08 13.25 0.15
CA THR A 407 33.82 14.49 0.41
C THR A 407 34.89 14.21 1.46
N LEU A 408 36.14 14.36 1.04
CA LEU A 408 37.29 14.14 1.91
C LEU A 408 37.55 15.39 2.81
N THR A 409 37.64 15.17 4.09
CA THR A 409 38.10 16.20 5.03
C THR A 409 39.61 16.05 5.32
N ALA A 410 40.20 17.01 5.99
CA ALA A 410 41.57 16.87 6.44
C ALA A 410 41.77 15.58 7.24
N PRO A 411 42.91 14.91 7.12
CA PRO A 411 43.23 13.76 7.97
C PRO A 411 43.06 14.14 9.45
N THR A 412 42.57 13.23 10.26
CA THR A 412 42.49 13.47 11.71
C THR A 412 43.88 13.64 12.25
N ALA A 413 44.20 14.84 12.72
CA ALA A 413 45.52 15.12 13.28
C ALA A 413 45.82 14.10 14.41
N ASN A 414 46.87 13.30 14.21
CA ASN A 414 47.52 12.44 15.19
C ASN A 414 46.65 11.41 15.95
N VAL A 415 46.11 10.43 15.24
CA VAL A 415 46.27 9.07 15.72
C VAL A 415 47.24 8.41 14.75
N LEU A 416 48.51 8.33 15.14
CA LEU A 416 49.43 7.35 14.56
C LEU A 416 48.70 5.99 14.60
N LEU A 417 48.17 5.56 13.47
CA LEU A 417 47.92 4.14 13.25
C LEU A 417 49.32 3.50 13.20
N VAL A 418 49.88 3.32 14.36
CA VAL A 418 50.92 2.31 14.50
C VAL A 418 50.22 1.03 14.09
N ALA A 419 50.63 0.50 12.95
CA ALA A 419 50.35 -0.86 12.56
C ALA A 419 51.02 -1.78 13.61
N ASN A 420 50.35 -1.91 14.74
CA ASN A 420 50.55 -2.98 15.69
C ASN A 420 49.15 -3.40 16.08
N ASP A 421 48.70 -4.49 15.47
CA ASP A 421 47.47 -5.21 15.76
C ASP A 421 47.66 -5.98 17.09
N ALA A 422 48.07 -5.27 18.12
CA ALA A 422 48.09 -5.77 19.48
C ALA A 422 46.67 -5.64 20.06
N ARG A 423 45.77 -6.45 19.53
CA ARG A 423 44.47 -6.66 20.19
C ARG A 423 44.75 -7.17 21.58
N PRO A 424 44.00 -6.68 22.58
CA PRO A 424 44.11 -7.24 23.91
C PRO A 424 43.95 -8.77 23.86
N THR A 425 44.89 -9.50 24.40
CA THR A 425 44.77 -10.95 24.51
C THR A 425 44.21 -11.31 25.87
N VAL A 426 43.39 -12.33 25.90
CA VAL A 426 42.79 -12.87 27.11
C VAL A 426 42.98 -14.39 27.06
N HIS A 427 43.72 -14.93 28.02
CA HIS A 427 43.98 -16.37 28.15
C HIS A 427 44.05 -16.75 29.63
N SER A 428 44.18 -18.01 29.93
CA SER A 428 44.41 -18.51 31.28
C SER A 428 45.68 -19.33 31.35
N GLU A 429 46.41 -19.21 32.45
CA GLU A 429 47.59 -20.01 32.75
C GLU A 429 47.66 -20.25 34.26
N ARG A 430 47.83 -21.54 34.68
CA ARG A 430 48.03 -21.96 36.08
C ARG A 430 47.02 -21.39 37.07
N GLY A 431 45.73 -21.40 36.72
CA GLY A 431 44.66 -20.87 37.58
C GLY A 431 44.51 -19.32 37.57
N LEU A 432 45.27 -18.64 36.72
CA LEU A 432 45.18 -17.17 36.53
C LEU A 432 44.52 -16.83 35.22
N LEU A 433 43.59 -15.93 35.26
CA LEU A 433 43.11 -15.22 34.07
C LEU A 433 44.09 -14.08 33.78
N ILE A 434 44.65 -14.06 32.59
CA ILE A 434 45.66 -13.07 32.17
C ILE A 434 45.06 -12.22 31.03
N VAL A 435 45.15 -10.91 31.18
CA VAL A 435 44.78 -9.92 30.18
C VAL A 435 45.99 -9.05 29.81
N THR A 436 46.43 -9.13 28.56
CA THR A 436 47.55 -8.35 28.05
C THR A 436 47.07 -7.25 27.14
N SER A 437 47.51 -6.02 27.31
CA SER A 437 47.15 -4.89 26.47
C SER A 437 48.26 -3.86 26.38
N GLU A 438 48.53 -3.33 25.21
CA GLU A 438 49.46 -2.20 24.99
C GLU A 438 48.83 -0.84 25.32
N ARG A 439 47.56 -0.79 25.70
CA ARG A 439 46.80 0.42 26.03
C ARG A 439 46.08 0.23 27.38
N PRO A 440 45.85 1.32 28.11
CA PRO A 440 45.01 1.24 29.30
C PRO A 440 43.62 0.69 28.96
N LEU A 441 43.25 -0.37 29.64
CA LEU A 441 41.97 -1.01 29.47
C LEU A 441 41.44 -1.59 30.79
N THR A 442 40.13 -1.72 30.91
CA THR A 442 39.48 -2.40 32.02
C THR A 442 38.80 -3.65 31.50
N ALA A 443 39.12 -4.78 32.14
CA ALA A 443 38.46 -6.07 31.91
C ALA A 443 37.56 -6.42 33.09
N ARG A 444 36.28 -6.71 32.82
CA ARG A 444 35.33 -7.20 33.83
C ARG A 444 35.08 -8.67 33.57
N VAL A 445 35.12 -9.46 34.61
CA VAL A 445 35.01 -10.91 34.56
C VAL A 445 33.69 -11.35 35.16
N TYR A 446 32.96 -12.19 34.42
CA TYR A 446 31.66 -12.69 34.83
C TYR A 446 31.60 -14.21 34.76
N THR A 447 30.81 -14.82 35.63
CA THR A 447 30.38 -16.22 35.46
C THR A 447 29.43 -16.34 34.26
N LEU A 448 29.14 -17.55 33.82
CA LEU A 448 28.13 -17.80 32.79
C LEU A 448 26.71 -17.37 33.20
N THR A 449 26.45 -17.24 34.50
CA THR A 449 25.18 -16.77 35.04
C THR A 449 25.11 -15.24 35.14
N GLY A 450 26.13 -14.51 34.65
CA GLY A 450 26.18 -13.07 34.62
C GLY A 450 26.63 -12.39 35.90
N VAL A 451 27.07 -13.14 36.91
CA VAL A 451 27.61 -12.58 38.15
C VAL A 451 29.05 -12.09 37.94
N GLN A 452 29.30 -10.81 38.22
CA GLN A 452 30.65 -10.26 38.13
C GLN A 452 31.53 -10.79 39.28
N VAL A 453 32.64 -11.42 38.92
CA VAL A 453 33.59 -12.07 39.89
C VAL A 453 34.90 -11.30 39.99
N GLY A 454 35.18 -10.33 39.10
CA GLY A 454 36.40 -9.59 39.18
C GLY A 454 36.46 -8.43 38.17
N THR A 455 37.46 -7.55 38.40
CA THR A 455 37.81 -6.49 37.47
C THR A 455 39.33 -6.31 37.44
N LEU A 456 39.91 -6.31 36.27
CA LEU A 456 41.31 -6.05 36.00
C LEU A 456 41.48 -4.70 35.35
N ARG A 457 42.45 -3.91 35.79
CA ARG A 457 42.86 -2.63 35.14
C ARG A 457 44.26 -2.86 34.59
N VAL A 458 44.36 -2.93 33.29
CA VAL A 458 45.63 -3.02 32.58
C VAL A 458 46.06 -1.60 32.18
N GLN A 459 47.15 -1.11 32.61
CA GLN A 459 47.68 0.21 32.22
C GLN A 459 48.45 0.08 30.88
N ARG A 460 49.41 -0.80 30.82
CA ARG A 460 50.17 -1.27 29.68
C ARG A 460 50.90 -2.54 30.07
N GLY A 461 50.86 -3.56 29.21
CA GLY A 461 51.44 -4.88 29.51
C GLY A 461 50.37 -5.87 30.00
N GLU A 462 50.60 -6.51 31.10
CA GLU A 462 49.81 -7.63 31.58
C GLU A 462 49.19 -7.37 32.95
N ALA A 463 47.99 -7.87 33.19
CA ALA A 463 47.37 -7.94 34.51
C ALA A 463 46.69 -9.31 34.65
N SER A 464 46.75 -9.87 35.87
CA SER A 464 46.19 -11.21 36.14
C SER A 464 45.21 -11.20 37.31
N LEU A 465 44.28 -12.16 37.30
CA LEU A 465 43.28 -12.41 38.33
C LEU A 465 43.19 -13.89 38.61
N ALA A 466 43.42 -14.29 39.86
CA ALA A 466 43.23 -15.67 40.28
C ALA A 466 41.73 -15.98 40.34
N LEU A 467 41.31 -17.07 39.69
CA LEU A 467 39.94 -17.52 39.65
C LEU A 467 39.88 -19.04 39.87
N PRO A 468 38.84 -19.56 40.52
CA PRO A 468 38.60 -20.99 40.57
C PRO A 468 38.50 -21.59 39.16
N PRO A 469 38.81 -22.92 39.01
CA PRO A 469 38.58 -23.60 37.75
C PRO A 469 37.13 -23.40 37.27
N GLY A 470 36.97 -23.02 36.02
CA GLY A 470 35.63 -22.73 35.48
C GLY A 470 35.64 -21.97 34.15
N LEU A 471 34.46 -21.69 33.68
CA LEU A 471 34.24 -20.96 32.41
C LEU A 471 33.76 -19.55 32.72
N TYR A 472 34.45 -18.56 32.15
CA TYR A 472 34.21 -17.16 32.40
C TYR A 472 34.02 -16.36 31.11
N ILE A 473 33.27 -15.23 31.21
CA ILE A 473 33.14 -14.24 30.17
C ILE A 473 33.93 -12.99 30.61
N VAL A 474 34.87 -12.57 29.80
CA VAL A 474 35.68 -11.38 30.05
C VAL A 474 35.23 -10.28 29.08
N SER A 475 34.64 -9.22 29.61
CA SER A 475 34.22 -8.03 28.83
C SER A 475 35.28 -6.97 28.98
N LEU A 476 35.82 -6.50 27.84
CA LEU A 476 36.84 -5.47 27.79
C LEU A 476 36.21 -4.08 27.52
N SER A 477 36.84 -3.02 28.04
CA SER A 477 36.35 -1.64 27.88
C SER A 477 36.43 -1.13 26.43
N ASP A 478 37.04 -1.88 25.52
CA ASP A 478 37.03 -1.62 24.06
C ASP A 478 35.78 -2.13 23.35
N GLY A 479 34.82 -2.69 24.12
CA GLY A 479 33.57 -3.25 23.58
C GLY A 479 33.68 -4.72 23.19
N THR A 480 34.84 -5.36 23.31
CA THR A 480 35.00 -6.78 22.99
C THR A 480 34.71 -7.68 24.19
N ALA A 481 34.28 -8.90 23.94
CA ALA A 481 34.14 -9.95 24.97
C ALA A 481 34.82 -11.23 24.52
N ARG A 482 35.38 -11.98 25.51
CA ARG A 482 36.03 -13.27 25.30
C ARG A 482 35.50 -14.28 26.29
N LYS A 483 35.41 -15.53 25.85
CA LYS A 483 35.10 -16.69 26.68
C LYS A 483 36.40 -17.37 27.00
N VAL A 484 36.69 -17.63 28.29
CA VAL A 484 37.95 -18.20 28.78
C VAL A 484 37.67 -19.31 29.75
N VAL A 485 38.38 -20.41 29.60
CA VAL A 485 38.39 -21.53 30.56
C VAL A 485 39.59 -21.33 31.47
N VAL A 486 39.38 -21.31 32.78
CA VAL A 486 40.44 -21.34 33.81
C VAL A 486 40.51 -22.75 34.35
N GLU A 487 41.68 -23.37 34.23
CA GLU A 487 41.97 -24.75 34.68
C GLU A 487 42.59 -24.77 36.07
#